data_1b68ae859c6f50b7e0a605afc398037d
#
_entry.id   1b68ae859c6f50b7e0a605afc398037d
#
_cell.length_a   1.000
_cell.length_b   1.000
_cell.length_c   1.000
_cell.angle_alpha   90.00
_cell.angle_beta   90.00
_cell.angle_gamma   90.00
#
_symmetry.space_group_name_H-M   'P 1'
#
loop_
_entity.id
_entity.type
_entity.pdbx_description
1 polymer ?
#
loop_
_entity_poly.entity_id
_entity_poly.type
_entity_poly.pdbx_seq_one_letter_code
_entity_poly.pdbx_strand_id
1 'polypeptide(L)'
;MAIALYMDVHIPQAVTEQLRRRGVDVLTAIEDGATEVPDDELLERATQLGRVLFTQDIRFRAMAQDWQHQERLFAGLIFGHQLGGTIGQFVKDLELIALASDSDEWRNAVEYIPF
;
A
#
# COMPACT_ATOMS: atom_id res chain seq x y z
N MET A 1 6.33 -15.99 3.76
CA MET A 1 6.03 -15.09 4.87
C MET A 1 5.07 -14.02 4.41
N ALA A 2 4.36 -13.38 5.30
CA ALA A 2 3.38 -12.36 4.91
C ALA A 2 4.00 -10.96 4.99
N ILE A 3 3.44 -10.02 4.22
CA ILE A 3 3.78 -8.60 4.36
C ILE A 3 2.63 -7.86 5.04
N ALA A 4 2.95 -6.76 5.70
CA ALA A 4 1.96 -5.87 6.30
C ALA A 4 1.67 -4.72 5.34
N LEU A 5 0.45 -4.20 5.40
CA LEU A 5 -0.02 -3.13 4.51
C LEU A 5 -0.25 -1.83 5.29
N TYR A 6 -0.12 -0.72 4.58
CA TYR A 6 -0.46 0.62 5.07
C TYR A 6 -1.43 1.24 4.08
N MET A 7 -2.60 1.66 4.55
CA MET A 7 -3.65 2.21 3.68
C MET A 7 -3.61 3.73 3.65
N ASP A 8 -3.52 4.30 2.44
CA ASP A 8 -3.66 5.73 2.23
C ASP A 8 -5.03 6.22 2.73
N VAL A 9 -5.13 7.51 3.01
CA VAL A 9 -6.28 8.15 3.68
C VAL A 9 -7.62 7.86 2.98
N HIS A 10 -7.62 7.85 1.63
CA HIS A 10 -8.86 7.75 0.86
C HIS A 10 -9.22 6.32 0.44
N ILE A 11 -8.53 5.30 0.95
CA ILE A 11 -8.90 3.92 0.67
C ILE A 11 -10.23 3.61 1.36
N PRO A 12 -11.21 3.02 0.65
CA PRO A 12 -12.48 2.66 1.27
C PRO A 12 -12.29 1.75 2.49
N GLN A 13 -12.98 2.07 3.57
CA GLN A 13 -12.86 1.31 4.82
C GLN A 13 -13.24 -0.16 4.62
N ALA A 14 -14.14 -0.46 3.70
CA ALA A 14 -14.54 -1.84 3.39
C ALA A 14 -13.35 -2.69 2.93
N VAL A 15 -12.37 -2.12 2.24
CA VAL A 15 -11.15 -2.83 1.83
C VAL A 15 -10.37 -3.26 3.08
N THR A 16 -10.13 -2.32 3.98
CA THR A 16 -9.40 -2.59 5.24
C THR A 16 -10.10 -3.66 6.07
N GLU A 17 -11.41 -3.52 6.26
CA GLU A 17 -12.17 -4.46 7.09
C GLU A 17 -12.14 -5.87 6.53
N GLN A 18 -12.32 -6.02 5.22
CA GLN A 18 -12.32 -7.33 4.59
C GLN A 18 -10.93 -7.98 4.63
N LEU A 19 -9.88 -7.21 4.45
CA LEU A 19 -8.51 -7.72 4.56
C LEU A 19 -8.21 -8.20 5.97
N ARG A 20 -8.62 -7.45 6.97
CA ARG A 20 -8.41 -7.84 8.38
C ARG A 20 -9.14 -9.13 8.71
N ARG A 21 -10.35 -9.34 8.19
CA ARG A 21 -11.09 -10.59 8.37
C ARG A 21 -10.38 -11.78 7.75
N ARG A 22 -9.54 -11.54 6.75
CA ARG A 22 -8.78 -12.57 6.03
C ARG A 22 -7.36 -12.76 6.60
N GLY A 23 -7.07 -12.14 7.74
CA GLY A 23 -5.79 -12.33 8.42
C GLY A 23 -4.65 -11.45 7.91
N VAL A 24 -4.94 -10.42 7.14
CA VAL A 24 -3.93 -9.48 6.65
C VAL A 24 -3.69 -8.41 7.72
N ASP A 25 -2.43 -8.12 7.99
CA ASP A 25 -2.04 -7.04 8.92
C ASP A 25 -2.12 -5.72 8.19
N VAL A 26 -3.07 -4.88 8.59
CA VAL A 26 -3.34 -3.58 7.94
C VAL A 26 -3.35 -2.49 9.00
N LEU A 27 -2.60 -1.41 8.73
CA LEU A 27 -2.70 -0.15 9.45
C LEU A 27 -3.18 0.91 8.47
N THR A 28 -4.11 1.76 8.87
CA THR A 28 -4.56 2.88 8.03
C THR A 28 -3.85 4.16 8.42
N ALA A 29 -3.71 5.10 7.46
CA ALA A 29 -3.17 6.42 7.74
C ALA A 29 -4.02 7.15 8.79
N ILE A 30 -5.34 6.94 8.77
CA ILE A 30 -6.26 7.55 9.75
C ILE A 30 -5.93 7.05 11.15
N GLU A 31 -5.79 5.74 11.33
CA GLU A 31 -5.43 5.15 12.63
C GLU A 31 -4.06 5.60 13.12
N ASP A 32 -3.14 5.82 12.20
CA ASP A 32 -1.78 6.27 12.50
C ASP A 32 -1.68 7.77 12.77
N GLY A 33 -2.80 8.49 12.69
CA GLY A 33 -2.81 9.95 12.90
C GLY A 33 -2.14 10.73 11.78
N ALA A 34 -2.09 10.17 10.58
CA ALA A 34 -1.32 10.71 9.45
C ALA A 34 -2.20 11.28 8.34
N THR A 35 -3.42 11.74 8.66
CA THR A 35 -4.39 12.21 7.67
C THR A 35 -3.95 13.46 6.91
N GLU A 36 -3.09 14.28 7.51
CA GLU A 36 -2.62 15.53 6.91
C GLU A 36 -1.12 15.50 6.59
N VAL A 37 -0.51 14.34 6.66
CA VAL A 37 0.91 14.17 6.36
C VAL A 37 1.12 14.20 4.84
N PRO A 38 2.10 14.96 4.33
CA PRO A 38 2.41 14.96 2.90
C PRO A 38 2.79 13.56 2.39
N ASP A 39 2.58 13.33 1.09
CA ASP A 39 2.77 12.02 0.47
C ASP A 39 4.17 11.43 0.68
N ASP A 40 5.21 12.25 0.55
CA ASP A 40 6.59 11.80 0.74
C ASP A 40 6.86 11.36 2.18
N GLU A 41 6.32 12.09 3.15
CA GLU A 41 6.43 11.73 4.56
C GLU A 41 5.58 10.50 4.88
N LEU A 42 4.45 10.32 4.20
CA LEU A 42 3.58 9.17 4.40
C LEU A 42 4.27 7.89 3.90
N LEU A 43 4.91 7.94 2.73
CA LEU A 43 5.67 6.80 2.21
C LEU A 43 6.86 6.48 3.13
N GLU A 44 7.54 7.51 3.64
CA GLU A 44 8.61 7.33 4.62
C GLU A 44 8.09 6.69 5.90
N ARG A 45 6.92 7.11 6.39
CA ARG A 45 6.31 6.53 7.58
C ARG A 45 5.97 5.07 7.38
N ALA A 46 5.34 4.71 6.27
CA ALA A 46 5.03 3.31 5.95
C ALA A 46 6.33 2.47 5.89
N THR A 47 7.37 3.03 5.30
CA THR A 47 8.68 2.38 5.21
C THR A 47 9.29 2.13 6.59
N GLN A 48 9.23 3.13 7.48
CA GLN A 48 9.72 2.97 8.86
C GLN A 48 8.99 1.85 9.61
N LEU A 49 7.71 1.66 9.30
CA LEU A 49 6.88 0.63 9.91
C LEU A 49 7.02 -0.73 9.21
N GLY A 50 7.82 -0.81 8.15
CA GLY A 50 7.99 -2.04 7.38
C GLY A 50 6.73 -2.47 6.63
N ARG A 51 5.88 -1.51 6.23
CA ARG A 51 4.60 -1.77 5.59
C ARG A 51 4.61 -1.32 4.13
N VAL A 52 3.97 -2.10 3.28
CA VAL A 52 3.77 -1.74 1.87
C VAL A 52 2.55 -0.82 1.80
N LEU A 53 2.72 0.34 1.15
CA LEU A 53 1.65 1.33 1.03
C LEU A 53 0.72 0.99 -0.13
N PHE A 54 -0.59 0.97 0.12
CA PHE A 54 -1.61 0.90 -0.91
C PHE A 54 -2.27 2.25 -1.10
N THR A 55 -2.31 2.73 -2.35
CA THR A 55 -2.90 4.01 -2.71
C THR A 55 -3.70 3.91 -4.01
N GLN A 56 -4.67 4.80 -4.16
CA GLN A 56 -5.40 4.99 -5.41
C GLN A 56 -5.06 6.32 -6.08
N ASP A 57 -4.07 7.04 -5.55
CA ASP A 57 -3.63 8.33 -6.07
C ASP A 57 -2.42 8.15 -7.00
N ILE A 58 -2.59 8.51 -8.27
CA ILE A 58 -1.54 8.36 -9.27
C ILE A 58 -0.29 9.22 -8.96
N ARG A 59 -0.46 10.30 -8.21
CA ARG A 59 0.69 11.14 -7.80
C ARG A 59 1.62 10.39 -6.86
N PHE A 60 1.07 9.53 -6.01
CA PHE A 60 1.86 8.66 -5.14
C PHE A 60 2.72 7.70 -5.96
N ARG A 61 2.13 7.12 -7.00
CA ARG A 61 2.86 6.23 -7.90
C ARG A 61 4.04 6.95 -8.56
N ALA A 62 3.79 8.15 -9.08
CA ALA A 62 4.84 8.95 -9.73
C ALA A 62 5.97 9.26 -8.74
N MET A 63 5.63 9.63 -7.52
CA MET A 63 6.61 9.92 -6.48
C MET A 63 7.45 8.68 -6.12
N ALA A 64 6.81 7.52 -5.99
CA ALA A 64 7.52 6.27 -5.69
C ALA A 64 8.48 5.89 -6.83
N GLN A 65 8.08 6.12 -8.07
CA GLN A 65 8.96 5.90 -9.23
C GLN A 65 10.16 6.84 -9.20
N ASP A 66 9.97 8.10 -8.77
CA ASP A 66 11.09 9.03 -8.57
C ASP A 66 12.05 8.51 -7.49
N TRP A 67 11.51 7.95 -6.41
CA TRP A 67 12.34 7.35 -5.37
C TRP A 67 13.16 6.16 -5.91
N GLN A 68 12.57 5.36 -6.80
CA GLN A 68 13.30 4.27 -7.47
C GLN A 68 14.48 4.82 -8.27
N HIS A 69 14.26 5.90 -9.04
CA HIS A 69 15.31 6.53 -9.83
C HIS A 69 16.42 7.13 -8.97
N GLN A 70 16.08 7.64 -7.78
CA GLN A 70 17.02 8.21 -6.83
C GLN A 70 17.68 7.14 -5.96
N GLU A 71 17.32 5.88 -6.13
CA GLU A 71 17.76 4.79 -5.27
C GLU A 71 17.41 5.02 -3.79
N ARG A 72 16.34 5.77 -3.55
CA ARG A 72 15.83 6.04 -2.21
C ARG A 72 14.98 4.88 -1.73
N LEU A 73 15.34 4.30 -0.58
CA LEU A 73 14.68 3.12 -0.04
C LEU A 73 13.25 3.38 0.38
N PHE A 74 12.33 2.50 -0.03
CA PHE A 74 10.98 2.40 0.52
C PHE A 74 10.52 0.93 0.56
N ALA A 75 9.54 0.64 1.41
CA ALA A 75 9.13 -0.73 1.68
C ALA A 75 8.28 -1.35 0.55
N GLY A 76 7.81 -0.54 -0.38
CA GLY A 76 6.98 -0.96 -1.50
C GLY A 76 5.72 -0.12 -1.63
N LEU A 77 5.16 -0.08 -2.83
CA LEU A 77 3.93 0.64 -3.12
C LEU A 77 3.06 -0.17 -4.06
N ILE A 78 1.79 -0.25 -3.75
CA ILE A 78 0.77 -0.85 -4.60
C ILE A 78 -0.17 0.26 -5.03
N PHE A 79 -0.35 0.41 -6.34
CA PHE A 79 -1.28 1.37 -6.92
C PHE A 79 -2.47 0.65 -7.51
N GLY A 80 -3.69 1.05 -7.12
CA GLY A 80 -4.92 0.55 -7.70
C GLY A 80 -5.83 1.70 -8.06
N HIS A 81 -5.99 2.01 -9.37
CA HIS A 81 -6.86 3.09 -9.81
C HIS A 81 -8.29 2.80 -9.34
N GLN A 82 -8.97 3.80 -8.76
CA GLN A 82 -10.29 3.60 -8.16
C GLN A 82 -11.34 3.13 -9.17
N LEU A 83 -11.18 3.46 -10.45
CA LEU A 83 -12.06 3.02 -11.54
C LEU A 83 -11.55 1.74 -12.21
N GLY A 84 -10.40 1.22 -11.79
CA GLY A 84 -9.76 0.05 -12.40
C GLY A 84 -10.27 -1.28 -11.92
N GLY A 85 -11.10 -1.30 -10.87
CA GLY A 85 -11.62 -2.54 -10.31
C GLY A 85 -12.66 -2.30 -9.25
N THR A 86 -13.27 -3.38 -8.78
CA THR A 86 -14.23 -3.36 -7.67
C THR A 86 -13.49 -3.49 -6.33
N ILE A 87 -14.18 -3.17 -5.25
CA ILE A 87 -13.63 -3.40 -3.89
C ILE A 87 -13.26 -4.87 -3.72
N GLY A 88 -14.11 -5.79 -4.18
CA GLY A 88 -13.83 -7.23 -4.08
C GLY A 88 -12.58 -7.65 -4.83
N GLN A 89 -12.33 -7.09 -6.01
CA GLN A 89 -11.12 -7.37 -6.78
C GLN A 89 -9.87 -6.85 -6.06
N PHE A 90 -9.91 -5.65 -5.53
CA PHE A 90 -8.79 -5.09 -4.76
C PHE A 90 -8.50 -5.93 -3.52
N VAL A 91 -9.53 -6.31 -2.78
CA VAL A 91 -9.37 -7.16 -1.60
C VAL A 91 -8.71 -8.49 -1.97
N LYS A 92 -9.19 -9.14 -3.03
CA LYS A 92 -8.65 -10.42 -3.49
C LYS A 92 -7.17 -10.31 -3.85
N ASP A 93 -6.81 -9.28 -4.63
CA ASP A 93 -5.43 -9.09 -5.06
C ASP A 93 -4.52 -8.71 -3.90
N LEU A 94 -4.98 -7.83 -3.01
CA LEU A 94 -4.21 -7.42 -1.84
C LEU A 94 -4.01 -8.58 -0.87
N GLU A 95 -5.02 -9.42 -0.69
CA GLU A 95 -4.89 -10.61 0.14
C GLU A 95 -3.83 -11.56 -0.42
N LEU A 96 -3.89 -11.82 -1.72
CA LEU A 96 -2.91 -12.69 -2.37
C LEU A 96 -1.49 -12.16 -2.20
N ILE A 97 -1.31 -10.88 -2.48
CA ILE A 97 -0.01 -10.22 -2.31
C ILE A 97 0.48 -10.33 -0.87
N ALA A 98 -0.38 -9.96 0.09
CA ALA A 98 0.01 -9.88 1.50
C ALA A 98 0.40 -11.24 2.07
N LEU A 99 -0.34 -12.29 1.72
CA LEU A 99 -0.14 -13.61 2.31
C LEU A 99 0.93 -14.44 1.59
N ALA A 100 1.23 -14.12 0.32
CA ALA A 100 2.15 -14.90 -0.50
C ALA A 100 3.51 -14.24 -0.74
N SER A 101 3.72 -13.02 -0.28
CA SER A 101 4.96 -12.26 -0.54
C SER A 101 5.84 -12.17 0.68
N ASP A 102 7.14 -11.92 0.43
CA ASP A 102 8.10 -11.54 1.45
C ASP A 102 8.43 -10.05 1.35
N SER A 103 8.75 -9.43 2.48
CA SER A 103 9.10 -8.01 2.52
C SER A 103 10.30 -7.65 1.63
N ASP A 104 11.25 -8.57 1.49
CA ASP A 104 12.43 -8.34 0.63
C ASP A 104 12.04 -8.19 -0.84
N GLU A 105 11.02 -8.90 -1.30
CA GLU A 105 10.51 -8.80 -2.68
C GLU A 105 9.90 -7.44 -2.96
N TRP A 106 9.41 -6.76 -1.93
CA TRP A 106 8.68 -5.49 -2.04
C TRP A 106 9.56 -4.26 -1.86
N ARG A 107 10.79 -4.45 -1.43
CA ARG A 107 11.72 -3.33 -1.24
C ARG A 107 11.91 -2.59 -2.57
N ASN A 108 11.57 -1.31 -2.60
CA ASN A 108 11.63 -0.44 -3.78
C ASN A 108 10.76 -0.91 -4.96
N ALA A 109 9.78 -1.76 -4.72
CA ALA A 109 8.86 -2.24 -5.75
C ALA A 109 7.64 -1.33 -5.88
N VAL A 110 7.16 -1.15 -7.10
CA VAL A 110 5.88 -0.50 -7.42
C VAL A 110 5.08 -1.47 -8.26
N GLU A 111 3.93 -1.88 -7.77
CA GLU A 111 3.06 -2.83 -8.46
C GLU A 111 1.68 -2.24 -8.66
N TYR A 112 0.99 -2.68 -9.71
CA TYR A 112 -0.33 -2.21 -10.09
C TYR A 112 -1.34 -3.32 -9.93
N ILE A 113 -2.51 -3.00 -9.37
CA ILE A 113 -3.65 -3.93 -9.29
C ILE A 113 -4.89 -3.26 -9.86
N PRO A 114 -5.92 -4.01 -10.33
CA PRO A 114 -5.92 -5.48 -10.37
C PRO A 114 -4.93 -6.04 -11.39
N PHE A 115 -4.59 -7.26 -11.16
CA PHE A 115 -3.69 -8.00 -12.06
C PHE A 115 -4.34 -8.25 -13.43
#